data_8d194836989c218d966096c1df253db7
#
_entry.id   8d194836989c218d966096c1df253db7
#
_cell.length_a   1.000
_cell.length_b   1.000
_cell.length_c   1.000
_cell.angle_alpha   90.00
_cell.angle_beta   90.00
_cell.angle_gamma   90.00
#
_symmetry.space_group_name_H-M   'P 1'
#
loop_
_entity.id
_entity.type
_entity.pdbx_description
1 polymer ?
#
loop_
_entity_poly.entity_id
_entity_poly.type
_entity_poly.pdbx_seq_one_letter_code
_entity_poly.pdbx_strand_id
1 'polypeptide(L)'
;MKKPAEKSESTVRILKTATCPSLSGQSTLKYQIGYEEKAGIQLHIIDNSASGAFNQEWFSLKSIEASLDKAPKGEPVTASNFMSLFRNMSANTPFFIFAAMLHEGLFRPSKEHKRCYDRVNTADFLAEMQPLIEGKVPPQGIKKAKKNADTKVPAVKKPRGSTKSARAPS
;
A
#
# COMPACT_ATOMS: atom_id res chain seq x y z
N MET A 1 -45.27 10.86 -7.09
CA MET A 1 -44.08 11.62 -6.66
C MET A 1 -43.06 10.64 -6.13
N LYS A 2 -42.01 10.35 -6.89
CA LYS A 2 -40.87 9.55 -6.44
C LYS A 2 -40.03 10.46 -5.54
N LYS A 3 -39.89 10.13 -4.24
CA LYS A 3 -38.91 10.73 -3.37
C LYS A 3 -37.50 10.43 -3.94
N PRO A 4 -36.63 11.43 -4.08
CA PRO A 4 -35.23 11.13 -4.35
C PRO A 4 -34.69 10.29 -3.19
N ALA A 5 -34.09 9.17 -3.52
CA ALA A 5 -33.34 8.39 -2.54
C ALA A 5 -32.28 9.33 -1.92
N GLU A 6 -32.42 9.64 -0.65
CA GLU A 6 -31.35 10.22 0.14
C GLU A 6 -30.16 9.28 -0.01
N LYS A 7 -29.19 9.70 -0.83
CA LYS A 7 -27.83 9.23 -0.66
C LYS A 7 -27.45 9.64 0.77
N SER A 8 -27.55 8.70 1.68
CA SER A 8 -26.91 8.85 2.97
C SER A 8 -25.43 9.00 2.65
N GLU A 9 -24.93 10.24 2.68
CA GLU A 9 -23.50 10.52 2.67
C GLU A 9 -22.95 9.86 3.94
N SER A 10 -22.53 8.62 3.77
CA SER A 10 -21.81 7.92 4.81
C SER A 10 -20.47 8.65 4.98
N THR A 11 -20.41 9.45 6.03
CA THR A 11 -19.23 10.28 6.30
C THR A 11 -18.14 9.38 6.87
N VAL A 12 -17.22 8.98 6.01
CA VAL A 12 -16.03 8.24 6.43
C VAL A 12 -15.10 9.18 7.20
N ARG A 13 -14.86 8.86 8.44
CA ARG A 13 -13.92 9.61 9.28
C ARG A 13 -12.48 9.11 9.00
N ILE A 14 -11.61 10.02 8.61
CA ILE A 14 -10.21 9.71 8.33
C ILE A 14 -9.47 9.44 9.65
N LEU A 15 -8.84 8.29 9.75
CA LEU A 15 -8.03 7.87 10.90
C LEU A 15 -6.54 8.10 10.66
N LYS A 16 -6.06 7.80 9.45
CA LYS A 16 -4.65 7.83 9.11
C LYS A 16 -4.48 8.22 7.64
N THR A 17 -3.45 9.01 7.37
CA THR A 17 -2.97 9.29 6.01
C THR A 17 -1.50 8.91 5.93
N ALA A 18 -1.13 8.09 4.96
CA ALA A 18 0.23 7.60 4.81
C ALA A 18 0.64 7.47 3.34
N THR A 19 1.91 7.19 3.12
CA THR A 19 2.47 6.90 1.80
C THR A 19 3.20 5.57 1.82
N CYS A 20 3.13 4.85 0.72
CA CYS A 20 3.87 3.61 0.54
C CYS A 20 4.38 3.47 -0.90
N PRO A 21 5.40 2.65 -1.15
CA PRO A 21 5.76 2.29 -2.51
C PRO A 21 4.68 1.43 -3.15
N SER A 22 4.50 1.53 -4.47
CA SER A 22 3.71 0.56 -5.23
C SER A 22 4.39 -0.82 -5.19
N LEU A 23 3.66 -1.89 -5.52
CA LEU A 23 4.23 -3.25 -5.52
C LEU A 23 5.44 -3.41 -6.46
N SER A 24 5.48 -2.63 -7.54
CA SER A 24 6.64 -2.58 -8.45
C SER A 24 7.80 -1.73 -7.95
N GLY A 25 7.58 -0.92 -6.91
CA GLY A 25 8.55 0.04 -6.42
C GLY A 25 8.78 1.26 -7.33
N GLN A 26 8.06 1.37 -8.43
CA GLN A 26 8.25 2.44 -9.44
C GLN A 26 7.50 3.73 -9.12
N SER A 27 6.57 3.69 -8.21
CA SER A 27 5.78 4.85 -7.80
C SER A 27 5.52 4.88 -6.31
N THR A 28 5.17 6.05 -5.81
CA THR A 28 4.73 6.25 -4.43
C THR A 28 3.23 6.49 -4.44
N LEU A 29 2.53 5.73 -3.64
CA LEU A 29 1.10 5.85 -3.43
C LEU A 29 0.84 6.64 -2.16
N LYS A 30 -0.19 7.47 -2.18
CA LYS A 30 -0.73 8.12 -0.99
C LYS A 30 -2.11 7.54 -0.71
N TYR A 31 -2.34 7.10 0.50
CA TYR A 31 -3.59 6.46 0.89
C TYR A 31 -4.10 6.96 2.24
N GLN A 32 -5.36 6.70 2.48
CA GLN A 32 -6.04 6.99 3.74
C GLN A 32 -6.66 5.73 4.30
N ILE A 33 -6.67 5.65 5.61
CA ILE A 33 -7.50 4.71 6.37
C ILE A 33 -8.60 5.52 7.01
N GLY A 34 -9.81 5.10 6.80
CA GLY A 34 -11.00 5.72 7.36
C GLY A 34 -11.87 4.73 8.12
N TYR A 35 -12.82 5.26 8.86
CA TYR A 35 -13.79 4.48 9.62
C TYR A 35 -15.20 5.01 9.40
N GLU A 36 -16.11 4.09 9.18
CA GLU A 36 -17.55 4.32 9.14
C GLU A 36 -18.24 3.26 10.01
N GLU A 37 -19.24 3.63 10.76
CA GLU A 37 -19.92 2.72 11.70
C GLU A 37 -20.48 1.46 11.04
N LYS A 38 -21.04 1.58 9.84
CA LYS A 38 -21.63 0.44 9.10
C LYS A 38 -20.62 -0.42 8.39
N ALA A 39 -19.67 0.22 7.70
CA ALA A 39 -18.69 -0.47 6.86
C ALA A 39 -17.39 -0.83 7.60
N GLY A 40 -17.15 -0.24 8.78
CA GLY A 40 -15.95 -0.42 9.57
C GLY A 40 -14.74 0.31 8.99
N ILE A 41 -13.59 -0.29 9.11
CA ILE A 41 -12.33 0.25 8.57
C ILE A 41 -12.34 0.14 7.04
N GLN A 42 -11.93 1.20 6.39
CA GLN A 42 -11.87 1.31 4.93
C GLN A 42 -10.53 1.90 4.48
N LEU A 43 -10.10 1.52 3.28
CA LEU A 43 -8.91 2.05 2.62
C LEU A 43 -9.30 2.86 1.38
N HIS A 44 -8.56 3.92 1.12
CA HIS A 44 -8.76 4.82 0.00
C HIS A 44 -7.42 5.27 -0.57
N ILE A 45 -7.20 5.08 -1.86
CA ILE A 45 -6.01 5.62 -2.56
C ILE A 45 -6.35 7.02 -3.05
N ILE A 46 -5.57 8.00 -2.65
CA ILE A 46 -5.81 9.41 -2.96
C ILE A 46 -4.83 10.00 -3.97
N ASP A 47 -3.66 9.38 -4.12
CA ASP A 47 -2.64 9.85 -5.05
C ASP A 47 -1.68 8.76 -5.47
N ASN A 48 -1.12 8.90 -6.66
CA ASN A 48 -0.07 8.06 -7.23
C ASN A 48 0.95 8.93 -7.95
N SER A 49 2.20 8.87 -7.57
CA SER A 49 3.27 9.70 -8.15
C SER A 49 3.57 9.39 -9.62
N ALA A 50 3.13 8.25 -10.14
CA ALA A 50 3.22 7.91 -11.56
C ALA A 50 1.91 8.19 -12.28
N SER A 51 1.97 8.31 -13.62
CA SER A 51 0.77 8.35 -14.45
C SER A 51 0.11 6.97 -14.46
N GLY A 52 -1.09 6.88 -13.97
CA GLY A 52 -1.87 5.63 -14.00
C GLY A 52 -3.25 5.87 -13.39
N ALA A 53 -4.29 5.48 -14.11
CA ALA A 53 -5.65 5.61 -13.62
C ALA A 53 -5.88 4.64 -12.45
N PHE A 54 -6.61 5.11 -11.45
CA PHE A 54 -7.08 4.32 -10.31
C PHE A 54 -8.42 4.88 -9.82
N ASN A 55 -9.16 4.06 -9.07
CA ASN A 55 -10.43 4.48 -8.51
C ASN A 55 -10.21 5.12 -7.13
N GLN A 56 -10.88 6.26 -6.94
CA GLN A 56 -10.87 7.00 -5.68
C GLN A 56 -12.11 6.64 -4.85
N GLU A 57 -12.30 5.36 -4.60
CA GLU A 57 -13.41 4.86 -3.78
C GLU A 57 -12.87 4.33 -2.45
N TRP A 58 -13.75 4.25 -1.48
CA TRP A 58 -13.46 3.62 -0.19
C TRP A 58 -13.71 2.12 -0.27
N PHE A 59 -12.72 1.34 0.10
CA PHE A 59 -12.78 -0.13 0.08
C PHE A 59 -12.81 -0.68 1.51
N SER A 60 -13.90 -1.31 1.87
CA SER A 60 -14.07 -1.90 3.20
C SER A 60 -13.09 -3.06 3.41
N LEU A 61 -12.37 -3.01 4.53
CA LEU A 61 -11.46 -4.08 4.94
C LEU A 61 -12.22 -5.41 5.12
N LYS A 62 -13.43 -5.37 5.68
CA LYS A 62 -14.30 -6.56 5.82
C LYS A 62 -14.62 -7.21 4.47
N SER A 63 -14.89 -6.42 3.44
CA SER A 63 -15.17 -6.94 2.08
C SER A 63 -13.93 -7.58 1.46
N ILE A 64 -12.76 -6.99 1.71
CA ILE A 64 -11.48 -7.53 1.26
C ILE A 64 -11.19 -8.86 1.96
N GLU A 65 -11.32 -8.91 3.28
CA GLU A 65 -11.13 -10.13 4.08
C GLU A 65 -12.09 -11.25 3.66
N ALA A 66 -13.37 -10.94 3.48
CA ALA A 66 -14.37 -11.89 3.03
C ALA A 66 -14.09 -12.46 1.62
N SER A 67 -13.45 -11.68 0.76
CA SER A 67 -12.99 -12.16 -0.54
C SER A 67 -11.80 -13.10 -0.42
N LEU A 68 -10.88 -12.78 0.48
CA LEU A 68 -9.71 -13.62 0.76
C LEU A 68 -10.10 -14.95 1.42
N ASP A 69 -11.14 -14.95 2.25
CA ASP A 69 -11.61 -16.15 2.92
C ASP A 69 -12.25 -17.16 1.96
N LYS A 70 -12.60 -16.72 0.75
CA LYS A 70 -13.04 -17.59 -0.34
C LYS A 70 -11.89 -18.32 -1.05
N ALA A 71 -10.65 -17.83 -0.87
CA ALA A 71 -9.48 -18.52 -1.40
C ALA A 71 -9.19 -19.79 -0.57
N PRO A 72 -8.58 -20.82 -1.16
CA PRO A 72 -8.21 -22.02 -0.42
C PRO A 72 -7.33 -21.70 0.78
N LYS A 73 -7.65 -22.28 1.93
CA LYS A 73 -6.84 -22.08 3.15
C LYS A 73 -5.46 -22.69 2.97
N GLY A 74 -4.44 -21.91 3.30
CA GLY A 74 -3.05 -22.35 3.21
C GLY A 74 -2.35 -22.01 1.90
N GLU A 75 -3.05 -21.47 0.92
CA GLU A 75 -2.42 -20.96 -0.27
C GLU A 75 -1.95 -19.52 -0.06
N PRO A 76 -0.77 -19.16 -0.58
CA PRO A 76 -0.27 -17.80 -0.50
C PRO A 76 -1.15 -16.86 -1.34
N VAL A 77 -1.34 -15.65 -0.82
CA VAL A 77 -2.19 -14.64 -1.44
C VAL A 77 -1.39 -13.86 -2.49
N THR A 78 -2.01 -13.56 -3.61
CA THR A 78 -1.50 -12.61 -4.62
C THR A 78 -2.44 -11.42 -4.75
N ALA A 79 -1.95 -10.31 -5.31
CA ALA A 79 -2.83 -9.17 -5.61
C ALA A 79 -3.99 -9.55 -6.54
N SER A 80 -3.82 -10.57 -7.37
CA SER A 80 -4.87 -11.09 -8.26
C SER A 80 -6.06 -11.71 -7.52
N ASN A 81 -5.87 -12.20 -6.30
CA ASN A 81 -6.94 -12.75 -5.48
C ASN A 81 -8.03 -11.70 -5.16
N PHE A 82 -7.68 -10.42 -5.22
CA PHE A 82 -8.63 -9.32 -5.00
C PHE A 82 -9.38 -8.88 -6.25
N MET A 83 -8.97 -9.31 -7.44
CA MET A 83 -9.53 -8.81 -8.69
C MET A 83 -11.06 -8.95 -8.79
N SER A 84 -11.63 -9.95 -8.11
CA SER A 84 -13.08 -10.15 -8.10
C SER A 84 -13.86 -9.03 -7.41
N LEU A 85 -13.24 -8.37 -6.42
CA LEU A 85 -13.83 -7.22 -5.72
C LEU A 85 -13.81 -5.93 -6.54
N PHE A 86 -12.91 -5.86 -7.52
CA PHE A 86 -12.61 -4.66 -8.28
C PHE A 86 -13.08 -4.77 -9.74
N ARG A 87 -14.11 -5.58 -9.98
CA ARG A 87 -14.72 -5.70 -11.31
C ARG A 87 -15.22 -4.33 -11.76
N ASN A 88 -14.97 -4.00 -13.03
CA ASN A 88 -15.31 -2.71 -13.64
C ASN A 88 -14.52 -1.50 -13.11
N MET A 89 -13.44 -1.73 -12.42
CA MET A 89 -12.52 -0.70 -11.94
C MET A 89 -11.20 -0.72 -12.70
N SER A 90 -10.40 0.31 -12.50
CA SER A 90 -9.02 0.33 -13.04
C SER A 90 -8.23 -0.89 -12.57
N ALA A 91 -7.50 -1.52 -13.49
CA ALA A 91 -6.66 -2.67 -13.20
C ALA A 91 -5.57 -2.39 -12.14
N ASN A 92 -5.21 -1.12 -11.94
CA ASN A 92 -4.22 -0.73 -10.94
C ASN A 92 -4.78 -0.71 -9.52
N THR A 93 -6.09 -0.47 -9.35
CA THR A 93 -6.72 -0.29 -8.04
C THR A 93 -6.47 -1.45 -7.08
N PRO A 94 -6.66 -2.73 -7.47
CA PRO A 94 -6.39 -3.85 -6.56
C PRO A 94 -4.93 -3.90 -6.11
N PHE A 95 -3.99 -3.61 -7.01
CA PHE A 95 -2.55 -3.61 -6.67
C PHE A 95 -2.18 -2.47 -5.74
N PHE A 96 -2.81 -1.32 -5.88
CA PHE A 96 -2.58 -0.16 -5.02
C PHE A 96 -3.14 -0.38 -3.62
N ILE A 97 -4.35 -0.89 -3.51
CA ILE A 97 -4.94 -1.28 -2.22
C ILE A 97 -4.08 -2.34 -1.53
N PHE A 98 -3.61 -3.33 -2.29
CA PHE A 98 -2.76 -4.37 -1.75
C PHE A 98 -1.40 -3.83 -1.24
N ALA A 99 -0.79 -2.88 -1.96
CA ALA A 99 0.43 -2.22 -1.52
C ALA A 99 0.23 -1.46 -0.19
N ALA A 100 -0.91 -0.78 -0.03
CA ALA A 100 -1.27 -0.12 1.23
C ALA A 100 -1.46 -1.13 2.37
N MET A 101 -2.13 -2.25 2.13
CA MET A 101 -2.32 -3.31 3.11
C MET A 101 -1.00 -3.98 3.53
N LEU A 102 -0.08 -4.15 2.58
CA LEU A 102 1.26 -4.66 2.84
C LEU A 102 2.06 -3.68 3.73
N HIS A 103 1.95 -2.38 3.46
CA HIS A 103 2.59 -1.33 4.25
C HIS A 103 2.04 -1.25 5.68
N GLU A 104 0.75 -1.53 5.86
CA GLU A 104 0.11 -1.57 7.18
C GLU A 104 0.38 -2.89 7.94
N GLY A 105 1.13 -3.81 7.37
CA GLY A 105 1.50 -5.06 8.01
C GLY A 105 0.42 -6.13 8.02
N LEU A 106 -0.63 -5.98 7.22
CA LEU A 106 -1.70 -6.98 7.06
C LEU A 106 -1.24 -8.18 6.24
N PHE A 107 -0.18 -8.01 5.48
CA PHE A 107 0.50 -9.03 4.70
C PHE A 107 2.01 -8.90 4.84
N ARG A 108 2.71 -9.98 4.58
CA ARG A 108 4.17 -10.01 4.44
C ARG A 108 4.56 -10.82 3.20
N PRO A 109 5.70 -10.54 2.56
CA PRO A 109 6.17 -11.38 1.47
C PRO A 109 6.34 -12.83 1.91
N SER A 110 5.84 -13.77 1.10
CA SER A 110 6.04 -15.19 1.37
C SER A 110 7.52 -15.56 1.22
N LYS A 111 8.02 -16.39 2.13
CA LYS A 111 9.38 -16.92 2.07
C LYS A 111 9.53 -18.04 1.04
N GLU A 112 8.44 -18.72 0.76
CA GLU A 112 8.43 -19.94 -0.06
C GLU A 112 8.07 -19.64 -1.51
N HIS A 113 7.27 -18.63 -1.77
CA HIS A 113 6.72 -18.32 -3.09
C HIS A 113 6.99 -16.89 -3.51
N LYS A 114 7.67 -16.71 -4.64
CA LYS A 114 7.92 -15.38 -5.24
C LYS A 114 6.59 -14.72 -5.65
N ARG A 115 6.45 -13.41 -5.39
CA ARG A 115 5.27 -12.61 -5.71
C ARG A 115 3.99 -13.05 -5.00
N CYS A 116 4.14 -13.84 -3.95
CA CYS A 116 3.07 -14.25 -3.08
C CYS A 116 3.27 -13.66 -1.69
N TYR A 117 2.20 -13.64 -0.93
CA TYR A 117 2.18 -12.99 0.37
C TYR A 117 1.41 -13.85 1.38
N ASP A 118 1.90 -13.85 2.59
CA ASP A 118 1.23 -14.53 3.71
C ASP A 118 0.36 -13.50 4.44
N ARG A 119 -0.84 -13.90 4.84
CA ARG A 119 -1.68 -13.08 5.73
C ARG A 119 -1.03 -13.00 7.10
N VAL A 120 -0.99 -11.80 7.65
CA VAL A 120 -0.60 -11.57 9.05
C VAL A 120 -1.86 -11.44 9.89
N ASN A 121 -1.77 -11.78 11.17
CA ASN A 121 -2.88 -11.56 12.09
C ASN A 121 -3.21 -10.06 12.16
N THR A 122 -4.46 -9.71 11.93
CA THR A 122 -4.93 -8.33 11.92
C THR A 122 -5.07 -7.71 13.32
N ALA A 123 -4.84 -8.49 14.39
CA ALA A 123 -5.02 -8.01 15.75
C ALA A 123 -4.15 -6.80 16.10
N ASP A 124 -2.89 -6.79 15.68
CA ASP A 124 -1.97 -5.67 15.92
C ASP A 124 -2.43 -4.40 15.18
N PHE A 125 -2.85 -4.56 13.93
CA PHE A 125 -3.41 -3.46 13.13
C PHE A 125 -4.69 -2.91 13.77
N LEU A 126 -5.60 -3.78 14.20
CA LEU A 126 -6.84 -3.35 14.84
C LEU A 126 -6.57 -2.65 16.19
N ALA A 127 -5.58 -3.13 16.95
CA ALA A 127 -5.15 -2.49 18.19
C ALA A 127 -4.58 -1.08 17.95
N GLU A 128 -3.86 -0.87 16.85
CA GLU A 128 -3.39 0.46 16.44
C GLU A 128 -4.54 1.39 16.05
N MET A 129 -5.53 0.85 15.34
CA MET A 129 -6.68 1.64 14.84
C MET A 129 -7.70 1.96 15.94
N GLN A 130 -7.83 1.14 16.96
CA GLN A 130 -8.86 1.27 17.99
C GLN A 130 -8.86 2.65 18.70
N PRO A 131 -7.74 3.18 19.20
CA PRO A 131 -7.73 4.49 19.82
C PRO A 131 -8.05 5.65 18.86
N LEU A 132 -7.76 5.47 17.57
CA LEU A 132 -8.13 6.42 16.51
C LEU A 132 -9.63 6.37 16.24
N ILE A 133 -10.23 5.17 16.24
CA ILE A 133 -11.67 4.96 16.08
C ILE A 133 -12.43 5.57 17.26
N GLU A 134 -11.94 5.38 18.47
CA GLU A 134 -12.55 5.91 19.69
C GLU A 134 -12.33 7.44 19.88
N GLY A 135 -11.54 8.06 19.02
CA GLY A 135 -11.22 9.50 19.10
C GLY A 135 -10.29 9.87 20.26
N LYS A 136 -9.65 8.89 20.89
CA LYS A 136 -8.68 9.10 21.97
C LYS A 136 -7.35 9.69 21.48
N VAL A 137 -7.04 9.46 20.19
CA VAL A 137 -5.85 9.96 19.52
C VAL A 137 -6.28 10.70 18.26
N PRO A 138 -5.66 11.86 17.94
CA PRO A 138 -5.98 12.57 16.71
C PRO A 138 -5.56 11.77 15.47
N PRO A 139 -6.20 12.02 14.30
CA PRO A 139 -5.84 11.37 13.05
C PRO A 139 -4.35 11.48 12.77
N GLN A 140 -3.73 10.39 12.37
CA GLN A 140 -2.33 10.37 12.01
C GLN A 140 -2.13 10.94 10.61
N GLY A 141 -1.38 12.04 10.51
CA GLY A 141 -0.94 12.62 9.25
C GLY A 141 0.28 11.88 8.68
N ILE A 142 0.67 12.24 7.47
CA ILE A 142 1.90 11.75 6.85
C ILE A 142 3.05 12.14 7.78
N LYS A 143 3.63 11.18 8.47
CA LYS A 143 4.95 11.35 9.07
C LYS A 143 5.90 11.50 7.89
N LYS A 144 6.43 12.73 7.68
CA LYS A 144 7.57 12.91 6.78
C LYS A 144 8.58 11.86 7.22
N ALA A 145 8.88 10.90 6.36
CA ALA A 145 9.94 9.94 6.63
C ALA A 145 11.16 10.78 6.99
N LYS A 146 11.66 10.63 8.22
CA LYS A 146 13.00 11.10 8.54
C LYS A 146 13.88 10.40 7.52
N LYS A 147 14.42 11.18 6.57
CA LYS A 147 15.54 10.72 5.79
C LYS A 147 16.59 10.33 6.81
N ASN A 148 16.77 9.07 7.06
CA ASN A 148 18.00 8.57 7.58
C ASN A 148 19.03 8.73 6.46
N ALA A 149 19.52 9.96 6.35
CA ALA A 149 20.71 10.27 5.60
C ALA A 149 21.89 9.78 6.44
N ASP A 150 22.15 8.50 6.41
CA ASP A 150 23.42 7.92 6.79
C ASP A 150 23.58 6.53 6.17
N THR A 151 23.74 6.57 4.86
CA THR A 151 24.55 5.56 4.21
C THR A 151 25.52 6.32 3.33
N LYS A 152 26.58 6.81 3.97
CA LYS A 152 27.76 7.27 3.29
C LYS A 152 28.34 6.09 2.56
N VAL A 153 27.99 5.92 1.29
CA VAL A 153 28.67 5.00 0.41
C VAL A 153 30.06 5.57 0.18
N PRO A 154 31.14 4.87 0.58
CA PRO A 154 32.47 5.35 0.28
C PRO A 154 32.65 5.34 -1.24
N ALA A 155 32.96 6.51 -1.81
CA ALA A 155 33.29 6.62 -3.22
C ALA A 155 34.49 5.75 -3.52
N VAL A 156 34.30 4.70 -4.31
CA VAL A 156 35.40 3.92 -4.86
C VAL A 156 36.11 4.80 -5.87
N LYS A 157 37.29 5.27 -5.50
CA LYS A 157 38.22 5.91 -6.45
C LYS A 157 38.61 4.89 -7.49
N LYS A 158 38.23 5.12 -8.74
CA LYS A 158 38.77 4.42 -9.90
C LYS A 158 40.26 4.72 -9.97
N PRO A 159 41.14 3.71 -10.07
CA PRO A 159 42.54 3.95 -10.40
C PRO A 159 42.63 4.45 -11.84
N ARG A 160 43.23 5.59 -12.04
CA ARG A 160 43.63 6.05 -13.36
C ARG A 160 44.77 5.13 -13.83
N GLY A 161 44.49 4.24 -14.77
CA GLY A 161 45.51 3.53 -15.51
C GLY A 161 46.18 4.51 -16.47
N SER A 162 47.38 4.90 -16.17
CA SER A 162 48.29 5.56 -17.14
C SER A 162 48.81 4.55 -18.09
N THR A 163 48.31 4.53 -19.31
CA THR A 163 48.95 3.82 -20.40
C THR A 163 50.13 4.67 -20.89
N LYS A 164 51.31 4.32 -20.45
CA LYS A 164 52.56 4.77 -21.11
C LYS A 164 52.75 3.94 -22.38
N SER A 165 52.53 4.57 -23.53
CA SER A 165 52.94 4.06 -24.80
C SER A 165 54.46 3.99 -24.84
N ALA A 166 55.00 2.82 -24.87
CA ALA A 166 56.41 2.60 -25.19
C ALA A 166 56.55 2.47 -26.72
N ARG A 167 57.12 3.50 -27.34
CA ARG A 167 57.55 3.47 -28.75
C ARG A 167 58.83 2.70 -28.80
N ALA A 168 58.87 1.59 -29.56
CA ALA A 168 60.07 0.86 -29.90
C ALA A 168 60.81 1.57 -31.04
N PRO A 169 62.14 1.77 -30.98
CA PRO A 169 62.93 2.18 -32.11
C PRO A 169 63.35 0.96 -32.97
N SER A 170 63.30 1.19 -34.25
CA SER A 170 63.74 0.30 -35.32
C SER A 170 65.20 -0.15 -35.20
#